data_3fe2cae91f823a13493fc4d046efdab1
#
_entry.id   3fe2cae91f823a13493fc4d046efdab1
#
_cell.length_a   1.000
_cell.length_b   1.000
_cell.length_c   1.000
_cell.angle_alpha   90.00
_cell.angle_beta   90.00
_cell.angle_gamma   90.00
#
_symmetry.space_group_name_H-M   'P 1'
#
loop_
_entity.id
_entity.type
_entity.pdbx_description
1 polymer ?
#
loop_
_entity_poly.entity_id
_entity_poly.type
_entity_poly.pdbx_seq_one_letter_code
_entity_poly.pdbx_strand_id
1 'polypeptide(L)'
;MNTWLLVVIIAVAAVAVVVKRLIGEPLNVRDLFGPAVVLTALGVWSVAEAEQLNGTDIAWVTGGCVIGLGLGMVRGATVVVFEKRGILHQRYTARTFGVIVAAFVLSALYGLLAGKLGMREDARPVNLSIGVGFLGEALVIGHRGLRSGTPFAPEKPSPLDAYTGRGDQGRR
;
A
#
# COMPACT_ATOMS: atom_id res chain seq x y z
N MET A 1 7.07 -29.03 0.90
CA MET A 1 7.87 -27.88 1.36
C MET A 1 7.59 -27.73 2.85
N ASN A 2 8.60 -27.78 3.72
CA ASN A 2 8.37 -27.75 5.17
C ASN A 2 7.77 -26.40 5.57
N THR A 3 6.66 -26.41 6.31
CA THR A 3 5.95 -25.20 6.80
C THR A 3 6.91 -24.25 7.53
N TRP A 4 7.86 -24.78 8.29
CA TRP A 4 8.90 -24.00 8.97
C TRP A 4 9.82 -23.25 8.01
N LEU A 5 10.19 -23.86 6.89
CA LEU A 5 11.02 -23.23 5.87
C LEU A 5 10.29 -22.04 5.21
N LEU A 6 9.00 -22.21 4.95
CA LEU A 6 8.13 -21.13 4.47
C LEU A 6 8.06 -19.98 5.46
N VAL A 7 7.85 -20.26 6.74
CA VAL A 7 7.78 -19.25 7.81
C VAL A 7 9.09 -18.48 7.90
N VAL A 8 10.24 -19.19 7.85
CA VAL A 8 11.56 -18.56 7.89
C VAL A 8 11.79 -17.68 6.67
N ILE A 9 11.45 -18.14 5.46
CA ILE A 9 11.59 -17.34 4.23
C ILE A 9 10.73 -16.08 4.31
N ILE A 10 9.47 -16.19 4.76
CA ILE A 10 8.57 -15.05 4.91
C ILE A 10 9.12 -14.06 5.96
N ALA A 11 9.63 -14.56 7.10
CA ALA A 11 10.21 -13.72 8.13
C ALA A 11 11.45 -12.96 7.63
N VAL A 12 12.36 -13.65 6.93
CA VAL A 12 13.57 -13.04 6.34
C VAL A 12 13.17 -11.99 5.29
N ALA A 13 12.20 -12.29 4.42
CA ALA A 13 11.70 -11.35 3.42
C ALA A 13 11.07 -10.13 4.09
N ALA A 14 10.27 -10.31 5.14
CA ALA A 14 9.68 -9.21 5.89
C ALA A 14 10.75 -8.32 6.54
N VAL A 15 11.76 -8.90 7.18
CA VAL A 15 12.89 -8.16 7.76
C VAL A 15 13.65 -7.39 6.67
N ALA A 16 13.93 -8.01 5.54
CA ALA A 16 14.62 -7.36 4.42
C ALA A 16 13.82 -6.15 3.89
N VAL A 17 12.50 -6.28 3.75
CA VAL A 17 11.61 -5.17 3.35
C VAL A 17 11.64 -4.04 4.38
N VAL A 18 11.57 -4.36 5.68
CA VAL A 18 11.62 -3.36 6.75
C VAL A 18 12.96 -2.62 6.74
N VAL A 19 14.08 -3.35 6.64
CA VAL A 19 15.43 -2.74 6.58
C VAL A 19 15.56 -1.84 5.35
N LYS A 20 15.10 -2.29 4.19
CA LYS A 20 15.12 -1.52 2.96
C LYS A 20 14.31 -0.22 3.09
N ARG A 21 13.13 -0.28 3.70
CA ARG A 21 12.27 0.88 3.97
C ARG A 21 12.90 1.86 4.98
N LEU A 22 13.69 1.38 5.95
CA LEU A 22 14.41 2.21 6.92
C LEU A 22 15.63 2.92 6.31
N ILE A 23 16.38 2.25 5.42
CA ILE A 23 17.56 2.83 4.75
C ILE A 23 17.14 3.93 3.76
N GLY A 24 15.97 3.81 3.19
CA GLY A 24 15.42 4.71 2.20
C GLY A 24 15.55 4.18 0.77
N GLU A 25 14.48 4.35 0.02
CA GLU A 25 14.35 3.90 -1.36
C GLU A 25 14.13 5.08 -2.30
N PRO A 26 14.62 5.00 -3.55
CA PRO A 26 14.22 5.95 -4.57
C PRO A 26 12.71 5.91 -4.77
N LEU A 27 12.09 7.08 -4.78
CA LEU A 27 10.63 7.24 -4.90
C LEU A 27 10.25 7.19 -6.38
N ASN A 28 9.68 6.07 -6.81
CA ASN A 28 9.17 5.85 -8.14
C ASN A 28 7.63 5.86 -8.10
N VAL A 29 7.00 6.53 -9.06
CA VAL A 29 5.53 6.66 -9.13
C VAL A 29 4.86 5.29 -9.28
N ARG A 30 5.42 4.40 -10.10
CA ARG A 30 4.87 3.06 -10.33
C ARG A 30 4.92 2.19 -9.07
N ASP A 31 6.07 2.23 -8.34
CA ASP A 31 6.22 1.48 -7.10
C ASP A 31 5.35 2.05 -5.97
N LEU A 32 5.02 3.35 -6.04
CA LEU A 32 4.17 4.03 -5.07
C LEU A 32 2.68 3.72 -5.29
N PHE A 33 2.19 3.87 -6.51
CA PHE A 33 0.77 3.71 -6.83
C PHE A 33 0.40 2.30 -7.31
N GLY A 34 1.34 1.54 -7.88
CA GLY A 34 1.08 0.21 -8.44
C GLY A 34 0.38 -0.74 -7.47
N PRO A 35 0.96 -1.02 -6.29
CA PRO A 35 0.33 -1.91 -5.30
C PRO A 35 -1.03 -1.40 -4.82
N ALA A 36 -1.18 -0.08 -4.66
CA ALA A 36 -2.43 0.55 -4.24
C ALA A 36 -3.55 0.32 -5.27
N VAL A 37 -3.26 0.57 -6.54
CA VAL A 37 -4.23 0.39 -7.64
C VAL A 37 -4.61 -1.07 -7.80
N VAL A 38 -3.63 -1.98 -7.83
CA VAL A 38 -3.89 -3.42 -7.98
C VAL A 38 -4.74 -3.96 -6.84
N LEU A 39 -4.37 -3.67 -5.58
CA LEU A 39 -5.12 -4.16 -4.43
C LEU A 39 -6.51 -3.54 -4.34
N THR A 40 -6.66 -2.26 -4.68
CA THR A 40 -7.97 -1.61 -4.73
C THR A 40 -8.84 -2.23 -5.83
N ALA A 41 -8.31 -2.47 -7.02
CA ALA A 41 -9.03 -3.10 -8.12
C ALA A 41 -9.47 -4.52 -7.76
N LEU A 42 -8.58 -5.34 -7.19
CA LEU A 42 -8.91 -6.68 -6.69
C LEU A 42 -9.96 -6.64 -5.57
N GLY A 43 -9.87 -5.65 -4.70
CA GLY A 43 -10.84 -5.46 -3.62
C GLY A 43 -12.22 -5.04 -4.13
N VAL A 44 -12.28 -4.15 -5.11
CA VAL A 44 -13.53 -3.76 -5.78
C VAL A 44 -14.13 -4.95 -6.51
N TRP A 45 -13.30 -5.73 -7.22
CA TRP A 45 -13.74 -6.96 -7.87
C TRP A 45 -14.35 -7.95 -6.87
N SER A 46 -13.68 -8.18 -5.74
CA SER A 46 -14.19 -9.08 -4.68
C SER A 46 -15.52 -8.63 -4.10
N VAL A 47 -15.73 -7.31 -3.95
CA VAL A 47 -17.02 -6.76 -3.51
C VAL A 47 -18.10 -6.91 -4.59
N ALA A 48 -17.73 -6.74 -5.86
CA ALA A 48 -18.68 -6.89 -6.98
C ALA A 48 -19.14 -8.33 -7.20
N GLU A 49 -18.30 -9.32 -6.87
CA GLU A 49 -18.65 -10.75 -6.92
C GLU A 49 -19.42 -11.25 -5.69
N ALA A 50 -19.46 -10.47 -4.60
CA ALA A 50 -20.19 -10.87 -3.40
C ALA A 50 -21.70 -10.90 -3.70
N GLU A 51 -22.28 -12.08 -3.60
CA GLU A 51 -23.72 -12.27 -3.81
C GLU A 51 -24.53 -11.59 -2.70
N GLN A 52 -25.52 -10.77 -3.10
CA GLN A 52 -26.53 -10.17 -2.21
C GLN A 52 -25.95 -9.29 -1.07
N LEU A 53 -25.14 -8.29 -1.42
CA LEU A 53 -24.76 -7.24 -0.47
C LEU A 53 -26.02 -6.50 0.00
N ASN A 54 -26.21 -6.44 1.30
CA ASN A 54 -27.27 -5.65 1.90
C ASN A 54 -26.78 -4.22 2.21
N GLY A 55 -27.69 -3.30 2.53
CA GLY A 55 -27.33 -1.91 2.84
C GLY A 55 -26.38 -1.77 4.02
N THR A 56 -26.44 -2.70 4.99
CA THR A 56 -25.54 -2.76 6.15
C THR A 56 -24.11 -3.09 5.71
N ASP A 57 -23.94 -4.08 4.82
CA ASP A 57 -22.64 -4.46 4.29
C ASP A 57 -21.98 -3.30 3.53
N ILE A 58 -22.76 -2.63 2.68
CA ILE A 58 -22.27 -1.46 1.92
C ILE A 58 -21.84 -0.33 2.85
N ALA A 59 -22.61 -0.05 3.91
CA ALA A 59 -22.25 0.96 4.89
C ALA A 59 -20.94 0.63 5.62
N TRP A 60 -20.75 -0.62 6.04
CA TRP A 60 -19.51 -1.07 6.69
C TRP A 60 -18.31 -1.06 5.72
N VAL A 61 -18.48 -1.51 4.48
CA VAL A 61 -17.42 -1.45 3.46
C VAL A 61 -17.00 0.00 3.19
N THR A 62 -17.98 0.90 3.00
CA THR A 62 -17.72 2.32 2.76
C THR A 62 -17.02 2.97 3.96
N GLY A 63 -17.49 2.72 5.17
CA GLY A 63 -16.86 3.19 6.41
C GLY A 63 -15.43 2.69 6.54
N GLY A 64 -15.20 1.41 6.25
CA GLY A 64 -13.86 0.80 6.23
C GLY A 64 -12.92 1.46 5.21
N CYS A 65 -13.43 1.79 4.01
CA CYS A 65 -12.66 2.52 3.00
C CYS A 65 -12.28 3.93 3.47
N VAL A 66 -13.21 4.67 4.07
CA VAL A 66 -12.94 6.02 4.60
C VAL A 66 -11.90 5.98 5.71
N ILE A 67 -12.06 5.05 6.66
CA ILE A 67 -11.08 4.86 7.75
C ILE A 67 -9.74 4.41 7.19
N GLY A 68 -9.70 3.44 6.27
CA GLY A 68 -8.49 2.94 5.63
C GLY A 68 -7.74 4.04 4.89
N LEU A 69 -8.46 4.87 4.12
CA LEU A 69 -7.88 6.02 3.43
C LEU A 69 -7.27 7.02 4.42
N GLY A 70 -8.02 7.38 5.47
CA GLY A 70 -7.54 8.30 6.51
C GLY A 70 -6.30 7.79 7.23
N LEU A 71 -6.29 6.54 7.65
CA LEU A 71 -5.12 5.90 8.28
C LEU A 71 -3.93 5.83 7.32
N GLY A 72 -4.17 5.55 6.03
CA GLY A 72 -3.16 5.60 4.99
C GLY A 72 -2.57 7.00 4.82
N MET A 73 -3.40 8.04 4.82
CA MET A 73 -2.94 9.44 4.75
C MET A 73 -2.09 9.80 5.97
N VAL A 74 -2.51 9.43 7.18
CA VAL A 74 -1.72 9.66 8.40
C VAL A 74 -0.37 8.96 8.29
N ARG A 75 -0.34 7.70 7.83
CA ARG A 75 0.90 6.96 7.58
C ARG A 75 1.79 7.69 6.57
N GLY A 76 1.26 8.10 5.43
CA GLY A 76 1.98 8.86 4.40
C GLY A 76 2.55 10.19 4.91
N ALA A 77 1.87 10.85 5.85
CA ALA A 77 2.36 12.07 6.48
C ALA A 77 3.59 11.84 7.37
N THR A 78 3.75 10.63 7.93
CA THR A 78 4.91 10.27 8.78
C THR A 78 6.12 9.77 7.98
N VAL A 79 5.96 9.46 6.70
CA VAL A 79 7.05 9.09 5.81
C VAL A 79 7.90 10.32 5.50
N VAL A 80 9.21 10.19 5.60
CA VAL A 80 10.14 11.26 5.26
C VAL A 80 10.47 11.17 3.77
N VAL A 81 10.11 12.22 3.04
CA VAL A 81 10.47 12.40 1.63
C VAL A 81 11.64 13.38 1.57
N PHE A 82 12.73 13.01 0.92
CA PHE A 82 13.95 13.81 0.82
C PHE A 82 14.61 13.63 -0.54
N GLU A 83 15.42 14.62 -0.91
CA GLU A 83 16.23 14.56 -2.13
C GLU A 83 17.59 13.90 -1.84
N LYS A 84 18.00 13.02 -2.76
CA LYS A 84 19.34 12.43 -2.76
C LYS A 84 19.81 12.26 -4.21
N ARG A 85 20.95 12.88 -4.54
CA ARG A 85 21.54 12.84 -5.90
C ARG A 85 20.59 13.34 -7.01
N GLY A 86 19.80 14.39 -6.72
CA GLY A 86 18.88 14.99 -7.68
C GLY A 86 17.60 14.21 -7.94
N ILE A 87 17.30 13.17 -7.16
CA ILE A 87 16.07 12.40 -7.24
C ILE A 87 15.41 12.24 -5.88
N LEU A 88 14.08 12.10 -5.89
CA LEU A 88 13.31 11.88 -4.68
C LEU A 88 13.56 10.50 -4.09
N HIS A 89 13.69 10.46 -2.77
CA HIS A 89 13.76 9.27 -1.95
C HIS A 89 12.72 9.34 -0.85
N GLN A 90 12.28 8.19 -0.38
CA GLN A 90 11.40 8.05 0.78
C GLN A 90 12.05 7.15 1.83
N ARG A 91 11.80 7.45 3.11
CA ARG A 91 12.28 6.67 4.23
C ARG A 91 11.21 6.56 5.30
N TYR A 92 11.00 5.34 5.80
CA TYR A 92 10.14 5.10 6.94
C TYR A 92 10.89 5.40 8.24
N THR A 93 10.19 5.90 9.22
CA THR A 93 10.71 6.21 10.55
C THR A 93 10.07 5.30 11.60
N ALA A 94 10.61 5.31 12.82
CA ALA A 94 9.97 4.60 13.94
C ALA A 94 8.52 5.07 14.16
N ARG A 95 8.24 6.36 13.92
CA ARG A 95 6.87 6.91 13.96
C ARG A 95 5.97 6.28 12.91
N THR A 96 6.49 6.08 11.69
CA THR A 96 5.75 5.44 10.60
C THR A 96 5.38 4.00 10.99
N PHE A 97 6.30 3.25 11.59
CA PHE A 97 6.01 1.90 12.08
C PHE A 97 4.98 1.91 13.21
N GLY A 98 5.05 2.84 14.15
CA GLY A 98 4.03 3.02 15.18
C GLY A 98 2.64 3.27 14.60
N VAL A 99 2.55 4.13 13.57
CA VAL A 99 1.28 4.39 12.86
C VAL A 99 0.80 3.15 12.11
N ILE A 100 1.70 2.36 11.50
CA ILE A 100 1.32 1.09 10.84
C ILE A 100 0.69 0.14 11.87
N VAL A 101 1.33 -0.07 13.01
CA VAL A 101 0.80 -0.94 14.07
C VAL A 101 -0.56 -0.43 14.56
N ALA A 102 -0.68 0.87 14.85
CA ALA A 102 -1.93 1.48 15.26
C ALA A 102 -3.03 1.33 14.20
N ALA A 103 -2.70 1.50 12.91
CA ALA A 103 -3.63 1.32 11.81
C ALA A 103 -4.11 -0.15 11.71
N PHE A 104 -3.22 -1.12 11.89
CA PHE A 104 -3.61 -2.54 11.94
C PHE A 104 -4.56 -2.83 13.10
N VAL A 105 -4.25 -2.35 14.30
CA VAL A 105 -5.11 -2.53 15.48
C VAL A 105 -6.48 -1.92 15.26
N LEU A 106 -6.54 -0.67 14.77
CA LEU A 106 -7.80 0.02 14.50
C LEU A 106 -8.61 -0.69 13.41
N SER A 107 -7.96 -1.15 12.35
CA SER A 107 -8.63 -1.91 11.28
C SER A 107 -9.16 -3.26 11.79
N ALA A 108 -8.42 -3.94 12.64
CA ALA A 108 -8.87 -5.19 13.27
C ALA A 108 -10.07 -4.95 14.19
N LEU A 109 -10.02 -3.93 15.04
CA LEU A 109 -11.13 -3.53 15.91
C LEU A 109 -12.38 -3.16 15.11
N TYR A 110 -12.21 -2.38 14.03
CA TYR A 110 -13.29 -2.03 13.12
C TYR A 110 -13.91 -3.29 12.50
N GLY A 111 -13.09 -4.22 12.01
CA GLY A 111 -13.56 -5.47 11.43
C GLY A 111 -14.29 -6.37 12.45
N LEU A 112 -13.83 -6.43 13.70
CA LEU A 112 -14.52 -7.15 14.77
C LEU A 112 -15.86 -6.50 15.11
N LEU A 113 -15.91 -5.17 15.18
CA LEU A 113 -17.13 -4.42 15.44
C LEU A 113 -18.16 -4.63 14.32
N ALA A 114 -17.72 -4.52 13.07
CA ALA A 114 -18.58 -4.75 11.91
C ALA A 114 -19.20 -6.15 11.91
N GLY A 115 -18.41 -7.18 12.23
CA GLY A 115 -18.92 -8.55 12.35
C GLY A 115 -19.94 -8.73 13.47
N LYS A 116 -19.73 -8.09 14.62
CA LYS A 116 -20.70 -8.12 15.72
C LYS A 116 -21.98 -7.35 15.43
N LEU A 117 -21.93 -6.36 14.56
CA LEU A 117 -23.04 -5.49 14.19
C LEU A 117 -23.72 -5.90 12.86
N GLY A 118 -23.53 -7.15 12.45
CA GLY A 118 -24.30 -7.78 11.38
C GLY A 118 -23.69 -7.69 9.99
N MET A 119 -22.42 -7.27 9.85
CA MET A 119 -21.69 -7.42 8.61
C MET A 119 -21.40 -8.90 8.35
N ARG A 120 -21.71 -9.37 7.16
CA ARG A 120 -21.43 -10.76 6.73
C ARG A 120 -19.91 -10.96 6.54
N GLU A 121 -19.43 -12.15 6.89
CA GLU A 121 -18.00 -12.48 6.74
C GLU A 121 -17.57 -12.47 5.26
N ASP A 122 -18.42 -12.93 4.35
CA ASP A 122 -18.18 -12.93 2.91
C ASP A 122 -18.10 -11.52 2.31
N ALA A 123 -18.71 -10.53 2.98
CA ALA A 123 -18.72 -9.14 2.56
C ALA A 123 -17.49 -8.34 3.06
N ARG A 124 -16.50 -9.00 3.68
CA ARG A 124 -15.27 -8.35 4.19
C ARG A 124 -14.19 -8.23 3.11
N PRO A 125 -14.05 -7.09 2.41
CA PRO A 125 -13.06 -6.93 1.37
C PRO A 125 -11.71 -6.51 2.00
N VAL A 126 -10.97 -7.45 2.55
CA VAL A 126 -9.66 -7.18 3.17
C VAL A 126 -8.70 -6.52 2.17
N ASN A 127 -8.71 -7.00 0.93
CA ASN A 127 -7.87 -6.43 -0.15
C ASN A 127 -8.24 -4.98 -0.45
N LEU A 128 -9.53 -4.63 -0.42
CA LEU A 128 -9.99 -3.26 -0.63
C LEU A 128 -9.51 -2.33 0.48
N SER A 129 -9.66 -2.73 1.74
CA SER A 129 -9.23 -1.93 2.89
C SER A 129 -7.72 -1.68 2.86
N ILE A 130 -6.92 -2.68 2.53
CA ILE A 130 -5.47 -2.57 2.37
C ILE A 130 -5.12 -1.68 1.18
N GLY A 131 -5.76 -1.90 0.03
CA GLY A 131 -5.53 -1.13 -1.19
C GLY A 131 -5.82 0.36 -1.01
N VAL A 132 -6.97 0.68 -0.42
CA VAL A 132 -7.38 2.07 -0.12
C VAL A 132 -6.44 2.71 0.90
N GLY A 133 -5.93 1.94 1.89
CA GLY A 133 -4.92 2.41 2.82
C GLY A 133 -3.59 2.77 2.12
N PHE A 134 -3.13 1.94 1.20
CA PHE A 134 -1.96 2.27 0.36
C PHE A 134 -2.22 3.44 -0.57
N LEU A 135 -3.44 3.58 -1.10
CA LEU A 135 -3.82 4.73 -1.91
C LEU A 135 -3.73 6.04 -1.10
N GLY A 136 -4.24 6.05 0.13
CA GLY A 136 -4.13 7.21 1.03
C GLY A 136 -2.67 7.61 1.30
N GLU A 137 -1.80 6.63 1.55
CA GLU A 137 -0.37 6.85 1.72
C GLU A 137 0.26 7.41 0.44
N ALA A 138 -0.02 6.80 -0.71
CA ALA A 138 0.52 7.19 -2.00
C ALA A 138 0.10 8.61 -2.39
N LEU A 139 -1.14 9.01 -2.12
CA LEU A 139 -1.64 10.37 -2.38
C LEU A 139 -0.85 11.42 -1.59
N VAL A 140 -0.61 11.19 -0.29
CA VAL A 140 0.14 12.14 0.55
C VAL A 140 1.60 12.22 0.13
N ILE A 141 2.25 11.08 -0.09
CA ILE A 141 3.66 11.03 -0.50
C ILE A 141 3.81 11.64 -1.90
N GLY A 142 2.95 11.26 -2.84
CA GLY A 142 2.93 11.79 -4.20
C GLY A 142 2.73 13.31 -4.24
N HIS A 143 1.75 13.82 -3.48
CA HIS A 143 1.49 15.26 -3.36
C HIS A 143 2.72 16.02 -2.80
N ARG A 144 3.35 15.48 -1.75
CA ARG A 144 4.57 16.08 -1.19
C ARG A 144 5.75 16.01 -2.16
N GLY A 145 5.87 14.90 -2.90
CA GLY A 145 6.88 14.74 -3.96
C GLY A 145 6.71 15.78 -5.06
N LEU A 146 5.49 15.97 -5.56
CA LEU A 146 5.19 16.99 -6.58
C LEU A 146 5.50 18.41 -6.11
N ARG A 147 5.21 18.73 -4.85
CA ARG A 147 5.49 20.05 -4.28
C ARG A 147 6.97 20.33 -4.05
N SER A 148 7.81 19.31 -3.96
CA SER A 148 9.26 19.50 -3.76
C SER A 148 9.99 20.05 -4.98
N GLY A 149 9.38 19.93 -6.19
CA GLY A 149 10.02 20.29 -7.45
C GLY A 149 11.15 19.34 -7.89
N THR A 150 11.50 18.34 -7.07
CA THR A 150 12.53 17.35 -7.39
C THR A 150 11.90 16.21 -8.22
N PRO A 151 12.53 15.74 -9.29
CA PRO A 151 12.00 14.66 -10.10
C PRO A 151 11.91 13.35 -9.32
N PHE A 152 10.88 12.57 -9.63
CA PHE A 152 10.77 11.18 -9.16
C PHE A 152 11.89 10.33 -9.76
N ALA A 153 12.24 9.26 -9.08
CA ALA A 153 13.21 8.32 -9.59
C ALA A 153 12.72 7.69 -10.92
N PRO A 154 13.61 7.50 -11.91
CA PRO A 154 13.26 6.85 -13.15
C PRO A 154 12.74 5.44 -12.89
N GLU A 155 11.84 4.97 -13.75
CA GLU A 155 11.33 3.60 -13.67
C GLU A 155 12.48 2.60 -13.81
N LYS A 156 12.49 1.59 -12.94
CA LYS A 156 13.38 0.46 -13.11
C LYS A 156 12.94 -0.31 -14.34
N PRO A 157 13.86 -0.70 -15.24
CA PRO A 157 13.50 -1.55 -16.35
C PRO A 157 12.79 -2.80 -15.84
N SER A 158 11.61 -3.06 -16.36
CA SER A 158 10.88 -4.26 -15.98
C SER A 158 11.55 -5.48 -16.65
N PRO A 159 11.46 -6.67 -16.07
CA PRO A 159 11.93 -7.88 -16.73
C PRO A 159 11.32 -8.05 -18.14
N LEU A 160 10.12 -7.51 -18.38
CA LEU A 160 9.43 -7.53 -19.67
C LEU A 160 10.06 -6.57 -20.68
N ASP A 161 10.69 -5.48 -20.25
CA ASP A 161 11.38 -4.54 -21.15
C ASP A 161 12.61 -5.19 -21.79
N ALA A 162 13.23 -6.15 -21.10
CA ALA A 162 14.33 -6.95 -21.61
C ALA A 162 13.88 -7.86 -22.77
N TYR A 163 12.62 -8.33 -22.77
CA TYR A 163 12.07 -9.16 -23.84
C TYR A 163 11.46 -8.35 -24.99
N THR A 164 11.02 -7.12 -24.74
CA THR A 164 10.38 -6.27 -25.77
C THR A 164 11.34 -5.33 -26.49
N GLY A 165 12.63 -5.35 -26.17
CA GLY A 165 13.66 -4.50 -26.81
C GLY A 165 13.48 -2.99 -26.57
N ARG A 166 12.59 -2.60 -25.64
CA ARG A 166 12.26 -1.20 -25.37
C ARG A 166 13.29 -0.48 -24.49
N GLY A 167 14.26 -1.22 -23.95
CA GLY A 167 15.30 -0.71 -23.04
C GLY A 167 16.41 0.11 -23.71
N ASP A 168 16.49 0.17 -25.03
CA ASP A 168 17.65 0.77 -25.74
C ASP A 168 17.39 2.18 -26.31
N GLN A 169 16.18 2.71 -26.20
CA GLN A 169 15.86 4.02 -26.82
C GLN A 169 16.15 5.22 -25.91
N GLY A 170 16.59 5.04 -24.67
CA GLY A 170 16.88 6.11 -23.71
C GLY A 170 18.37 6.47 -23.55
N ARG A 171 19.27 5.90 -24.33
CA ARG A 171 20.74 6.10 -24.21
C ARG A 171 21.38 6.84 -25.41
N ARG A 172 20.61 7.61 -26.13
CA ARG A 172 21.22 8.49 -27.16
C ARG A 172 21.00 9.95 -26.81
#